data_66b1764fade516f4b04923994ce1c3d7
#
_entry.id   66b1764fade516f4b04923994ce1c3d7
#
_cell.length_a   1.000
_cell.length_b   1.000
_cell.length_c   1.000
_cell.angle_alpha   90.00
_cell.angle_beta   90.00
_cell.angle_gamma   90.00
#
_symmetry.space_group_name_H-M   'P 1'
#
loop_
_entity.id
_entity.type
_entity.pdbx_description
1 polymer ?
#
loop_
_entity_poly.entity_id
_entity_poly.type
_entity_poly.pdbx_seq_one_letter_code
_entity_poly.pdbx_strand_id
1 'polypeptide(L)'
;MKSYLRFLSRNKLYTAIEVVGLSLALAFLIVLGSVLIDKSQVNDNIKYADDIYSLATTGEYSSVGHYGKVGSFLQEIPMVKEWCRFCPSRQVKMKKENGDSLLVSPMMVTSNFFSFFGIDLIHGDQEQAL
;
A
#
# COMPACT_ATOMS: atom_id res chain seq x y z
N MET A 1 -16.16 39.01 24.40
CA MET A 1 -16.37 38.71 22.97
C MET A 1 -16.52 39.95 22.07
N LYS A 2 -17.35 40.94 22.40
CA LYS A 2 -17.55 42.14 21.56
C LYS A 2 -16.27 42.94 21.29
N SER A 3 -15.33 43.02 22.25
CA SER A 3 -14.07 43.75 22.12
C SER A 3 -13.12 43.10 21.10
N TYR A 4 -13.05 41.76 21.10
CA TYR A 4 -12.21 40.98 20.19
C TYR A 4 -12.71 41.10 18.73
N LEU A 5 -14.01 40.96 18.50
CA LEU A 5 -14.60 41.14 17.19
C LEU A 5 -14.40 42.54 16.63
N ARG A 6 -14.41 43.57 17.50
CA ARG A 6 -14.11 44.95 17.11
C ARG A 6 -12.63 45.16 16.75
N PHE A 7 -11.70 44.47 17.43
CA PHE A 7 -10.27 44.48 17.09
C PHE A 7 -10.02 43.81 15.73
N LEU A 8 -10.63 42.63 15.47
CA LEU A 8 -10.55 41.92 14.21
C LEU A 8 -11.07 42.76 13.03
N SER A 9 -12.21 43.44 13.21
CA SER A 9 -12.80 44.25 12.15
C SER A 9 -11.97 45.51 11.84
N ARG A 10 -11.16 46.01 12.80
CA ARG A 10 -10.30 47.18 12.63
C ARG A 10 -8.96 46.83 11.98
N ASN A 11 -8.48 45.60 12.14
CA ASN A 11 -7.23 45.08 11.58
C ASN A 11 -7.45 44.01 10.52
N LYS A 12 -8.20 44.34 9.49
CA LYS A 12 -8.67 43.37 8.45
C LYS A 12 -7.52 42.61 7.78
N LEU A 13 -6.39 43.27 7.49
CA LEU A 13 -5.24 42.63 6.86
C LEU A 13 -4.62 41.56 7.75
N TYR A 14 -4.41 41.91 9.03
CA TYR A 14 -3.84 41.01 10.03
C TYR A 14 -4.75 39.76 10.23
N THR A 15 -6.06 40.00 10.38
CA THR A 15 -7.06 38.96 10.52
C THR A 15 -7.10 38.05 9.29
N ALA A 16 -6.99 38.60 8.08
CA ALA A 16 -6.96 37.83 6.86
C ALA A 16 -5.74 36.90 6.80
N ILE A 17 -4.56 37.42 7.17
CA ILE A 17 -3.32 36.60 7.22
C ILE A 17 -3.44 35.45 8.23
N GLU A 18 -3.96 35.76 9.44
CA GLU A 18 -4.17 34.71 10.47
C GLU A 18 -5.14 33.64 10.02
N VAL A 19 -6.29 34.02 9.43
CA VAL A 19 -7.30 33.07 8.96
C VAL A 19 -6.74 32.20 7.84
N VAL A 20 -6.06 32.80 6.86
CA VAL A 20 -5.42 32.05 5.76
C VAL A 20 -4.35 31.09 6.30
N GLY A 21 -3.48 31.58 7.19
CA GLY A 21 -2.43 30.75 7.79
C GLY A 21 -3.01 29.55 8.56
N LEU A 22 -4.02 29.80 9.39
CA LEU A 22 -4.68 28.74 10.15
C LEU A 22 -5.41 27.75 9.25
N SER A 23 -6.07 28.23 8.19
CA SER A 23 -6.77 27.39 7.23
C SER A 23 -5.81 26.46 6.49
N LEU A 24 -4.65 26.97 6.06
CA LEU A 24 -3.61 26.17 5.41
C LEU A 24 -3.02 25.13 6.37
N ALA A 25 -2.75 25.51 7.62
CA ALA A 25 -2.25 24.58 8.63
C ALA A 25 -3.25 23.44 8.91
N LEU A 26 -4.53 23.76 9.06
CA LEU A 26 -5.58 22.75 9.26
C LEU A 26 -5.74 21.84 8.03
N ALA A 27 -5.72 22.39 6.82
CA ALA A 27 -5.80 21.60 5.59
C ALA A 27 -4.62 20.60 5.50
N PHE A 28 -3.40 21.06 5.84
CA PHE A 28 -2.23 20.19 5.86
C PHE A 28 -2.31 19.09 6.91
N LEU A 29 -2.82 19.38 8.11
CA LEU A 29 -3.04 18.38 9.16
C LEU A 29 -4.07 17.33 8.76
N ILE A 30 -5.15 17.73 8.08
CA ILE A 30 -6.18 16.80 7.59
C ILE A 30 -5.59 15.86 6.53
N VAL A 31 -4.83 16.39 5.57
CA VAL A 31 -4.19 15.58 4.53
C VAL A 31 -3.17 14.62 5.14
N LEU A 32 -2.31 15.09 6.03
CA LEU A 32 -1.37 14.21 6.74
C LEU A 32 -2.07 13.14 7.56
N GLY A 33 -3.11 13.51 8.28
CA GLY A 33 -3.91 12.58 9.08
C GLY A 33 -4.54 11.49 8.22
N SER A 34 -5.13 11.84 7.07
CA SER A 34 -5.71 10.86 6.15
C SER A 34 -4.66 9.88 5.61
N VAL A 35 -3.49 10.39 5.19
CA VAL A 35 -2.39 9.53 4.71
C VAL A 35 -1.87 8.58 5.79
N LEU A 36 -1.78 9.04 7.04
CA LEU A 36 -1.35 8.20 8.16
C LEU A 36 -2.38 7.10 8.46
N ILE A 37 -3.67 7.44 8.46
CA ILE A 37 -4.76 6.47 8.65
C ILE A 37 -4.74 5.42 7.54
N ASP A 38 -4.68 5.84 6.28
CA ASP A 38 -4.61 4.91 5.15
C ASP A 38 -3.41 3.97 5.26
N LYS A 39 -2.25 4.49 5.66
CA LYS A 39 -1.05 3.68 5.85
C LYS A 39 -1.16 2.71 7.02
N SER A 40 -1.82 3.08 8.11
CA SER A 40 -2.01 2.19 9.25
C SER A 40 -2.97 1.04 8.95
N GLN A 41 -3.89 1.22 8.01
CA GLN A 41 -4.90 0.22 7.65
C GLN A 41 -4.48 -0.71 6.50
N VAL A 42 -3.33 -0.48 5.88
CA VAL A 42 -2.87 -1.28 4.71
C VAL A 42 -2.81 -2.78 5.02
N ASN A 43 -2.47 -3.15 6.25
CA ASN A 43 -2.30 -4.55 6.66
C ASN A 43 -3.51 -5.15 7.41
N ASP A 44 -4.54 -4.36 7.71
CA ASP A 44 -5.68 -4.81 8.53
C ASP A 44 -6.48 -5.96 7.89
N ASN A 45 -6.41 -6.07 6.56
CA ASN A 45 -7.08 -7.13 5.81
C ASN A 45 -6.23 -8.40 5.63
N ILE A 46 -4.96 -8.38 6.08
CA ILE A 46 -4.06 -9.53 5.97
C ILE A 46 -4.10 -10.31 7.29
N LYS A 47 -4.61 -11.53 7.24
CA LYS A 47 -4.89 -12.36 8.42
C LYS A 47 -3.68 -12.62 9.32
N TYR A 48 -2.47 -12.65 8.76
CA TYR A 48 -1.23 -12.96 9.46
C TYR A 48 -0.16 -11.88 9.25
N ALA A 49 -0.57 -10.60 9.16
CA ALA A 49 0.33 -9.50 8.84
C ALA A 49 1.56 -9.39 9.76
N ASP A 50 1.38 -9.68 11.05
CA ASP A 50 2.44 -9.59 12.06
C ASP A 50 3.50 -10.71 11.91
N ASP A 51 3.14 -11.83 11.28
CA ASP A 51 4.03 -12.98 11.06
C ASP A 51 4.65 -12.99 9.66
N ILE A 52 4.31 -12.02 8.82
CA ILE A 52 4.82 -11.92 7.45
C ILE A 52 6.03 -11.00 7.40
N TYR A 53 7.14 -11.53 6.95
CA TYR A 53 8.40 -10.82 6.81
C TYR A 53 8.83 -10.74 5.36
N SER A 54 9.31 -9.58 4.95
CA SER A 54 9.90 -9.39 3.64
C SER A 54 11.38 -9.74 3.68
N LEU A 55 11.81 -10.63 2.78
CA LEU A 55 13.22 -10.93 2.64
C LEU A 55 13.92 -9.82 1.86
N ALA A 56 14.91 -9.18 2.47
CA ALA A 56 15.72 -8.16 1.83
C ALA A 56 17.20 -8.54 1.88
N THR A 57 17.95 -8.18 0.84
CA THR A 57 19.41 -8.32 0.84
C THR A 57 20.01 -7.06 1.45
N THR A 58 20.86 -7.24 2.47
CA THR A 58 21.68 -6.17 3.05
C THR A 58 23.03 -6.14 2.37
N GLY A 59 23.46 -4.97 1.88
CA GLY A 59 24.74 -4.78 1.20
C GLY A 59 24.79 -3.42 0.49
N GLU A 60 25.79 -3.23 -0.35
CA GLU A 60 26.00 -1.99 -1.11
C GLU A 60 24.80 -1.64 -2.00
N TYR A 61 24.00 -2.66 -2.37
CA TYR A 61 22.71 -2.52 -3.06
C TYR A 61 21.64 -3.29 -2.28
N SER A 62 20.96 -2.62 -1.35
CA SER A 62 19.80 -3.22 -0.69
C SER A 62 18.64 -3.36 -1.69
N SER A 63 18.23 -4.60 -1.97
CA SER A 63 17.09 -4.89 -2.84
C SER A 63 16.17 -5.94 -2.20
N VAL A 64 14.89 -5.80 -2.47
CA VAL A 64 13.86 -6.79 -2.07
C VAL A 64 13.68 -7.86 -3.16
N GLY A 65 14.37 -7.71 -4.29
CA GLY A 65 14.32 -8.65 -5.40
C GLY A 65 15.34 -9.78 -5.25
N HIS A 66 14.90 -11.02 -5.29
CA HIS A 66 15.74 -12.20 -5.18
C HIS A 66 15.58 -13.14 -6.37
N TYR A 67 16.66 -13.88 -6.68
CA TYR A 67 16.60 -14.93 -7.70
C TYR A 67 15.62 -16.04 -7.31
N GLY A 68 15.01 -16.68 -8.33
CA GLY A 68 13.95 -17.66 -8.15
C GLY A 68 14.28 -18.87 -7.25
N LYS A 69 15.56 -19.20 -7.07
CA LYS A 69 16.00 -20.32 -6.24
C LYS A 69 16.02 -20.05 -4.73
N VAL A 70 15.87 -18.79 -4.31
CA VAL A 70 15.92 -18.46 -2.87
C VAL A 70 14.80 -19.12 -2.09
N GLY A 71 13.61 -19.28 -2.70
CA GLY A 71 12.48 -19.93 -2.06
C GLY A 71 12.76 -21.36 -1.59
N SER A 72 13.52 -22.14 -2.36
CA SER A 72 13.88 -23.53 -1.95
C SER A 72 14.79 -23.56 -0.71
N PHE A 73 15.68 -22.59 -0.55
CA PHE A 73 16.50 -22.49 0.64
C PHE A 73 15.72 -22.06 1.89
N LEU A 74 14.66 -21.27 1.70
CA LEU A 74 13.80 -20.87 2.81
C LEU A 74 13.08 -22.07 3.46
N GLN A 75 12.76 -23.10 2.68
CA GLN A 75 12.13 -24.33 3.19
C GLN A 75 13.04 -25.13 4.11
N GLU A 76 14.37 -24.96 4.01
CA GLU A 76 15.33 -25.64 4.86
C GLU A 76 15.47 -24.98 6.25
N ILE A 77 14.89 -23.81 6.44
CA ILE A 77 14.97 -23.04 7.68
C ILE A 77 13.79 -23.43 8.59
N PRO A 78 14.03 -24.06 9.76
CA PRO A 78 12.93 -24.57 10.61
C PRO A 78 11.96 -23.50 11.13
N MET A 79 12.37 -22.24 11.16
CA MET A 79 11.54 -21.13 11.63
C MET A 79 10.61 -20.60 10.54
N VAL A 80 10.87 -20.92 9.26
CA VAL A 80 10.05 -20.49 8.12
C VAL A 80 8.95 -21.53 7.91
N LYS A 81 7.72 -21.18 8.23
CA LYS A 81 6.55 -22.05 8.04
C LYS A 81 6.16 -22.15 6.58
N GLU A 82 6.16 -21.03 5.88
CA GLU A 82 5.73 -20.91 4.51
C GLU A 82 6.41 -19.70 3.84
N TRP A 83 6.54 -19.72 2.54
CA TRP A 83 7.05 -18.59 1.78
C TRP A 83 6.21 -18.35 0.53
N CYS A 84 6.09 -17.10 0.16
CA CYS A 84 5.39 -16.68 -1.03
C CYS A 84 6.25 -15.72 -1.83
N ARG A 85 6.29 -15.91 -3.14
CA ARG A 85 6.98 -15.00 -4.06
C ARG A 85 5.96 -14.30 -4.92
N PHE A 86 6.14 -13.01 -5.06
CA PHE A 86 5.42 -12.20 -6.03
C PHE A 86 6.40 -11.31 -6.78
N CYS A 87 6.17 -11.17 -8.09
CA CYS A 87 7.00 -10.37 -8.96
C CYS A 87 6.08 -9.54 -9.86
N PRO A 88 6.05 -8.23 -9.70
CA PRO A 88 5.32 -7.36 -10.60
C PRO A 88 5.93 -7.45 -12.01
N SER A 89 5.11 -7.69 -13.00
CA SER A 89 5.53 -7.69 -14.39
C SER A 89 5.35 -6.31 -15.02
N ARG A 90 6.00 -6.10 -16.16
CA ARG A 90 5.77 -4.89 -16.96
C ARG A 90 4.34 -4.89 -17.51
N GLN A 91 3.85 -3.69 -17.79
CA GLN A 91 2.56 -3.53 -18.45
C GLN A 91 2.53 -4.26 -19.78
N VAL A 92 1.50 -5.08 -19.99
CA VAL A 92 1.25 -5.83 -21.22
C VAL A 92 -0.11 -5.44 -21.79
N LYS A 93 -0.21 -5.43 -23.13
CA LYS A 93 -1.48 -5.25 -23.80
C LYS A 93 -2.19 -6.61 -23.93
N MET A 94 -3.32 -6.77 -23.28
CA MET A 94 -4.19 -7.92 -23.47
C MET A 94 -5.31 -7.55 -24.44
N LYS A 95 -5.52 -8.39 -25.47
CA LYS A 95 -6.66 -8.25 -26.38
C LYS A 95 -7.89 -8.90 -25.76
N LYS A 96 -8.99 -8.16 -25.73
CA LYS A 96 -10.31 -8.73 -25.44
C LYS A 96 -10.85 -9.45 -26.67
N GLU A 97 -11.81 -10.36 -26.48
CA GLU A 97 -12.51 -11.04 -27.58
C GLU A 97 -13.19 -10.09 -28.56
N ASN A 98 -13.65 -8.93 -28.09
CA ASN A 98 -14.26 -7.88 -28.91
C ASN A 98 -13.25 -7.06 -29.73
N GLY A 99 -11.97 -7.37 -29.66
CA GLY A 99 -10.90 -6.67 -30.41
C GLY A 99 -10.27 -5.48 -29.69
N ASP A 100 -10.86 -5.00 -28.60
CA ASP A 100 -10.29 -3.93 -27.77
C ASP A 100 -9.03 -4.39 -27.06
N SER A 101 -8.10 -3.48 -26.84
CA SER A 101 -6.89 -3.77 -26.06
C SER A 101 -6.94 -3.09 -24.70
N LEU A 102 -6.71 -3.87 -23.65
CA LEU A 102 -6.56 -3.38 -22.27
C LEU A 102 -5.09 -3.42 -21.87
N LEU A 103 -4.62 -2.34 -21.27
CA LEU A 103 -3.29 -2.29 -20.65
C LEU A 103 -3.42 -2.83 -19.22
N VAL A 104 -2.76 -3.94 -18.93
CA VAL A 104 -2.77 -4.57 -17.61
C VAL A 104 -1.37 -4.68 -17.05
N SER A 105 -1.24 -4.61 -15.74
CA SER A 105 0.01 -4.84 -15.01
C SER A 105 -0.11 -6.18 -14.27
N PRO A 106 0.22 -7.30 -14.91
CA PRO A 106 0.11 -8.61 -14.27
C PRO A 106 1.17 -8.74 -13.17
N MET A 107 0.88 -9.56 -12.19
CA MET A 107 1.81 -9.96 -11.15
C MET A 107 1.97 -11.48 -11.19
N MET A 108 3.20 -11.94 -11.29
CA MET A 108 3.51 -13.36 -11.17
C MET A 108 3.61 -13.71 -9.70
N VAL A 109 2.87 -14.72 -9.27
CA VAL A 109 2.81 -15.15 -7.87
C VAL A 109 2.99 -16.67 -7.77
N THR A 110 3.35 -17.14 -6.60
CA THR A 110 3.32 -18.60 -6.29
C THR A 110 1.89 -19.05 -6.06
N SER A 111 1.60 -20.33 -6.29
CA SER A 111 0.26 -20.92 -6.18
C SER A 111 -0.39 -20.77 -4.80
N ASN A 112 0.40 -20.56 -3.76
CA ASN A 112 -0.09 -20.34 -2.39
C ASN A 112 -0.38 -18.88 -2.06
N PHE A 113 -0.37 -17.96 -3.03
CA PHE A 113 -0.51 -16.52 -2.78
C PHE A 113 -1.77 -16.17 -1.98
N PHE A 114 -2.92 -16.69 -2.38
CA PHE A 114 -4.18 -16.37 -1.70
C PHE A 114 -4.24 -16.92 -0.28
N SER A 115 -3.83 -18.18 -0.10
CA SER A 115 -3.79 -18.82 1.23
C SER A 115 -2.77 -18.17 2.16
N PHE A 116 -1.59 -17.82 1.62
CA PHE A 116 -0.51 -17.17 2.36
C PHE A 116 -0.94 -15.82 2.95
N PHE A 117 -1.63 -15.00 2.17
CA PHE A 117 -2.14 -13.71 2.62
C PHE A 117 -3.53 -13.78 3.26
N GLY A 118 -4.17 -14.94 3.27
CA GLY A 118 -5.53 -15.12 3.80
C GLY A 118 -6.58 -14.35 3.01
N ILE A 119 -6.40 -14.25 1.67
CA ILE A 119 -7.31 -13.53 0.78
C ILE A 119 -8.39 -14.49 0.31
N ASP A 120 -9.64 -14.18 0.64
CA ASP A 120 -10.79 -14.93 0.16
C ASP A 120 -11.26 -14.42 -1.20
N LEU A 121 -11.46 -15.34 -2.15
CA LEU A 121 -12.04 -14.99 -3.45
C LEU A 121 -13.55 -14.80 -3.32
N ILE A 122 -14.09 -13.75 -3.94
CA ILE A 122 -15.54 -13.52 -4.00
C ILE A 122 -16.23 -14.57 -4.89
N HIS A 123 -15.56 -14.99 -5.95
CA HIS A 123 -16.02 -16.01 -6.89
C HIS A 123 -14.84 -16.85 -7.38
N GLY A 124 -15.06 -18.15 -7.54
CA GLY A 124 -14.06 -19.10 -8.01
C GLY A 124 -13.36 -19.85 -6.89
N ASP A 125 -12.49 -20.76 -7.28
CA ASP A 125 -11.69 -21.60 -6.39
C ASP A 125 -10.25 -21.07 -6.37
N GLN A 126 -9.66 -20.96 -5.17
CA GLN A 126 -8.30 -20.47 -4.99
C GLN A 126 -7.25 -21.36 -5.68
N GLU A 127 -7.48 -22.68 -5.71
CA GLU A 127 -6.56 -23.63 -6.35
C GLU A 127 -6.60 -23.58 -7.89
N GLN A 128 -7.71 -23.11 -8.46
CA GLN A 128 -7.89 -23.00 -9.90
C GLN A 128 -7.61 -21.61 -10.46
N ALA A 129 -7.43 -20.63 -9.59
CA ALA A 129 -7.26 -19.22 -9.96
C ALA A 129 -5.80 -18.84 -10.28
N LEU A 130 -4.83 -19.71 -9.98
CA LEU A 130 -3.39 -19.50 -10.16
C LEU A 130 -2.71 -20.59 -10.98
#